data_8851dc66cf3b5b183e848c17ca7f94cd
#
_entry.id   8851dc66cf3b5b183e848c17ca7f94cd
#
_cell.length_a   1.000
_cell.length_b   1.000
_cell.length_c   1.000
_cell.angle_alpha   90.00
_cell.angle_beta   90.00
_cell.angle_gamma   90.00
#
_symmetry.space_group_name_H-M   'P 1'
#
loop_
_entity.id
_entity.type
_entity.pdbx_description
1 polymer ?
#
loop_
_entity_poly.entity_id
_entity_poly.type
_entity_poly.pdbx_seq_one_letter_code
_entity_poly.pdbx_strand_id
1 'polypeptide(L)'
;MEYDYRADYTYDASGMGRLHRKGAPETICLSTPGTDTPRYKINVENAIPFAVAPELKVDGKWLSGADRDAVHKIQKHSAGKESATAEISCTWQDKHQVVTDYQLDKNGMKITVSGKGEVGLMIPAFTFDGKEKTVISNSGRTLTIRYRGWECRWELQQGKISDTGKTGYNRNGHYRIFRAENNDTLTAVIRIERQK
;
A
#
# COMPACT_ATOMS: atom_id res chain seq x y z
N MET A 1 -9.81 -7.97 2.47
CA MET A 1 -9.06 -7.06 1.58
C MET A 1 -10.08 -6.25 0.80
N GLU A 2 -9.84 -5.00 0.68
CA GLU A 2 -10.61 -4.06 -0.13
C GLU A 2 -9.65 -3.44 -1.16
N TYR A 3 -10.04 -3.43 -2.41
CA TYR A 3 -9.24 -2.88 -3.50
C TYR A 3 -10.10 -1.92 -4.31
N ASP A 4 -9.64 -0.70 -4.47
CA ASP A 4 -10.25 0.29 -5.33
C ASP A 4 -9.49 0.37 -6.66
N TYR A 5 -10.19 0.28 -7.77
CA TYR A 5 -9.64 0.35 -9.13
C TYR A 5 -10.06 1.62 -9.88
N ARG A 6 -10.84 2.50 -9.21
CA ARG A 6 -11.26 3.79 -9.74
C ARG A 6 -11.10 4.87 -8.68
N ALA A 7 -10.21 5.81 -8.92
CA ALA A 7 -10.13 7.04 -8.14
C ALA A 7 -11.16 8.06 -8.68
N ASP A 8 -12.44 7.77 -8.51
CA ASP A 8 -13.53 8.62 -9.02
C ASP A 8 -13.71 9.90 -8.18
N TYR A 9 -13.27 9.88 -6.93
CA TYR A 9 -13.38 10.99 -5.99
C TYR A 9 -12.02 11.57 -5.63
N THR A 10 -12.03 12.83 -5.20
CA THR A 10 -10.84 13.58 -4.79
C THR A 10 -10.06 12.90 -3.65
N TYR A 11 -10.74 12.06 -2.88
CA TYR A 11 -10.19 11.40 -1.69
C TYR A 11 -9.82 9.93 -1.93
N ASP A 12 -10.08 9.41 -3.12
CA ASP A 12 -9.82 8.03 -3.46
C ASP A 12 -8.44 7.90 -4.09
N ALA A 13 -7.80 6.79 -3.82
CA ALA A 13 -6.59 6.36 -4.48
C ALA A 13 -6.79 4.92 -4.94
N SER A 14 -6.43 4.64 -6.19
CA SER A 14 -6.46 3.28 -6.70
C SER A 14 -5.41 2.43 -5.99
N GLY A 15 -5.76 1.19 -5.68
CA GLY A 15 -4.88 0.25 -5.00
C GLY A 15 -5.58 -0.51 -3.87
N MET A 16 -4.80 -1.22 -3.05
CA MET A 16 -5.36 -1.90 -1.89
C MET A 16 -5.66 -0.89 -0.78
N GLY A 17 -6.95 -0.64 -0.54
CA GLY A 17 -7.42 0.33 0.44
C GLY A 17 -7.38 -0.17 1.86
N ARG A 18 -7.69 -1.45 2.08
CA ARG A 18 -7.77 -2.00 3.44
C ARG A 18 -7.40 -3.48 3.51
N LEU A 19 -6.56 -3.80 4.49
CA LEU A 19 -6.36 -5.14 5.01
C LEU A 19 -6.74 -5.11 6.49
N HIS A 20 -7.61 -6.02 6.93
CA HIS A 20 -8.10 -6.05 8.32
C HIS A 20 -7.96 -7.44 8.93
N ARG A 21 -7.58 -7.49 10.20
CA ARG A 21 -7.63 -8.69 11.04
C ARG A 21 -8.58 -8.45 12.22
N LYS A 22 -9.48 -9.38 12.48
CA LYS A 22 -10.47 -9.27 13.57
C LYS A 22 -9.79 -8.93 14.90
N GLY A 23 -10.25 -7.85 15.52
CA GLY A 23 -9.74 -7.35 16.80
C GLY A 23 -8.53 -6.43 16.71
N ALA A 24 -7.87 -6.30 15.56
CA ALA A 24 -6.82 -5.30 15.36
C ALA A 24 -7.42 -3.92 15.13
N PRO A 25 -6.71 -2.84 15.53
CA PRO A 25 -7.09 -1.48 15.16
C PRO A 25 -7.15 -1.34 13.64
N GLU A 26 -8.24 -0.81 13.09
CA GLU A 26 -8.43 -0.71 11.64
C GLU A 26 -7.32 0.08 10.94
N THR A 27 -6.81 1.11 11.61
CA THR A 27 -5.79 2.01 11.08
C THR A 27 -4.41 1.39 10.93
N ILE A 28 -4.07 0.35 11.72
CA ILE A 28 -2.77 -0.33 11.60
C ILE A 28 -2.68 -1.15 10.33
N CYS A 29 -3.84 -1.52 9.77
CA CYS A 29 -3.96 -2.51 8.74
C CYS A 29 -4.07 -1.93 7.34
N LEU A 30 -3.86 -0.70 7.13
CA LEU A 30 -3.97 0.02 5.89
C LEU A 30 -5.20 0.91 5.81
N SER A 31 -4.94 2.11 5.43
CA SER A 31 -5.92 3.09 5.05
C SER A 31 -5.31 3.92 3.92
N THR A 32 -6.11 4.44 3.04
CA THR A 32 -5.64 5.29 1.95
C THR A 32 -5.59 6.74 2.40
N PRO A 33 -4.43 7.31 2.72
CA PRO A 33 -4.32 8.75 2.93
C PRO A 33 -4.53 9.50 1.60
N GLY A 34 -5.25 10.59 1.65
CA GLY A 34 -5.66 11.33 0.45
C GLY A 34 -5.04 12.72 0.32
N THR A 35 -4.16 13.15 1.25
CA THR A 35 -3.49 14.45 1.18
C THR A 35 -2.07 14.41 1.74
N ASP A 36 -1.27 15.39 1.34
CA ASP A 36 0.08 15.62 1.86
C ASP A 36 0.12 16.57 3.07
N THR A 37 -1.03 17.13 3.45
CA THR A 37 -1.15 18.08 4.55
C THR A 37 -2.27 17.69 5.52
N PRO A 38 -2.17 18.03 6.82
CA PRO A 38 -3.19 17.68 7.82
C PRO A 38 -4.49 18.49 7.71
N ARG A 39 -4.77 19.11 6.59
CA ARG A 39 -5.98 19.92 6.37
C ARG A 39 -7.12 19.06 5.87
N TYR A 40 -8.23 19.08 6.58
CA TYR A 40 -9.47 18.39 6.21
C TYR A 40 -10.24 19.02 5.02
N LYS A 41 -9.80 20.15 4.51
CA LYS A 41 -10.31 20.70 3.25
C LYS A 41 -9.33 20.31 2.14
N ILE A 42 -9.62 19.20 1.52
CA ILE A 42 -8.89 18.75 0.35
C ILE A 42 -9.38 19.58 -0.83
N ASN A 43 -8.46 20.34 -1.41
CA ASN A 43 -8.66 20.88 -2.73
C ASN A 43 -8.24 19.81 -3.74
N VAL A 44 -9.05 19.58 -4.80
CA VAL A 44 -8.77 18.57 -5.85
C VAL A 44 -7.34 18.72 -6.41
N GLU A 45 -6.87 19.97 -6.47
CA GLU A 45 -5.54 20.33 -6.98
C GLU A 45 -4.38 19.87 -6.08
N ASN A 46 -4.63 19.67 -4.78
CA ASN A 46 -3.61 19.33 -3.78
C ASN A 46 -3.74 17.91 -3.23
N ALA A 47 -4.65 17.10 -3.76
CA ALA A 47 -4.79 15.72 -3.34
C ALA A 47 -3.63 14.88 -3.92
N ILE A 48 -2.80 14.33 -3.04
CA ILE A 48 -1.80 13.35 -3.42
C ILE A 48 -2.32 11.98 -3.01
N PRO A 49 -2.67 11.12 -3.97
CA PRO A 49 -3.20 9.81 -3.65
C PRO A 49 -2.08 8.90 -3.13
N PHE A 50 -2.33 8.28 -1.98
CA PHE A 50 -1.47 7.25 -1.43
C PHE A 50 -2.29 5.99 -1.16
N ALA A 51 -1.80 4.85 -1.60
CA ALA A 51 -2.39 3.55 -1.34
C ALA A 51 -1.29 2.50 -1.25
N VAL A 52 -1.63 1.29 -0.85
CA VAL A 52 -0.77 0.14 -1.16
C VAL A 52 -0.99 -0.16 -2.64
N ALA A 53 -0.14 0.41 -3.47
CA ALA A 53 -0.26 0.36 -4.92
C ALA A 53 1.08 0.01 -5.56
N PRO A 54 1.07 -0.71 -6.70
CA PRO A 54 2.28 -0.99 -7.45
C PRO A 54 2.88 0.29 -8.01
N GLU A 55 4.18 0.30 -8.13
CA GLU A 55 4.93 1.39 -8.75
C GLU A 55 5.88 0.83 -9.81
N LEU A 56 6.17 1.63 -10.83
CA LEU A 56 7.17 1.33 -11.87
C LEU A 56 8.06 2.55 -12.06
N LYS A 57 9.37 2.34 -12.10
CA LYS A 57 10.32 3.42 -12.37
C LYS A 57 10.60 3.52 -13.87
N VAL A 58 10.29 4.67 -14.44
CA VAL A 58 10.48 5.00 -15.86
C VAL A 58 11.25 6.31 -15.95
N ASP A 59 12.36 6.31 -16.67
CA ASP A 59 13.22 7.48 -16.88
C ASP A 59 13.60 8.19 -15.55
N GLY A 60 13.91 7.38 -14.52
CA GLY A 60 14.28 7.85 -13.20
C GLY A 60 13.12 8.33 -12.30
N LYS A 61 11.88 8.33 -12.79
CA LYS A 61 10.68 8.73 -12.04
C LYS A 61 9.81 7.55 -11.73
N TRP A 62 9.20 7.54 -10.55
CA TRP A 62 8.23 6.55 -10.15
C TRP A 62 6.82 6.93 -10.65
N LEU A 63 6.23 6.06 -11.45
CA LEU A 63 4.80 6.04 -11.77
C LEU A 63 4.11 5.25 -10.67
N SER A 64 3.05 5.79 -10.10
CA SER A 64 2.32 5.15 -9.01
C SER A 64 0.96 4.62 -9.48
N GLY A 65 0.64 3.39 -9.11
CA GLY A 65 -0.68 2.83 -9.31
C GLY A 65 -1.77 3.54 -8.48
N ALA A 66 -1.39 4.34 -7.49
CA ALA A 66 -2.34 5.17 -6.75
C ALA A 66 -2.77 6.42 -7.53
N ASP A 67 -2.02 6.82 -8.56
CA ASP A 67 -2.30 8.02 -9.35
C ASP A 67 -3.58 7.83 -10.19
N ARG A 68 -4.25 8.94 -10.50
CA ARG A 68 -5.55 8.94 -11.22
C ARG A 68 -5.44 8.52 -12.68
N ASP A 69 -4.27 8.67 -13.28
CA ASP A 69 -3.97 8.26 -14.65
C ASP A 69 -3.56 6.79 -14.77
N ALA A 70 -3.43 6.10 -13.63
CA ALA A 70 -3.19 4.67 -13.60
C ALA A 70 -4.48 3.89 -13.89
N VAL A 71 -4.43 3.02 -14.89
CA VAL A 71 -5.57 2.18 -15.28
C VAL A 71 -5.39 0.78 -14.69
N HIS A 72 -6.31 0.37 -13.82
CA HIS A 72 -6.32 -0.95 -13.19
C HIS A 72 -7.32 -1.87 -13.86
N LYS A 73 -6.92 -3.12 -14.09
CA LYS A 73 -7.79 -4.16 -14.64
C LYS A 73 -7.61 -5.46 -13.88
N ILE A 74 -8.71 -5.96 -13.32
CA ILE A 74 -8.74 -7.29 -12.69
C ILE A 74 -8.65 -8.32 -13.80
N GLN A 75 -7.60 -9.14 -13.78
CA GLN A 75 -7.36 -10.20 -14.75
C GLN A 75 -7.99 -11.52 -14.28
N LYS A 76 -7.76 -11.84 -13.01
CA LYS A 76 -8.29 -13.04 -12.35
C LYS A 76 -8.59 -12.75 -10.90
N HIS A 77 -9.58 -13.43 -10.35
CA HIS A 77 -9.82 -13.41 -8.91
C HIS A 77 -10.51 -14.70 -8.46
N SER A 78 -10.31 -15.03 -7.19
CA SER A 78 -10.96 -16.15 -6.52
C SER A 78 -11.13 -15.81 -5.04
N ALA A 79 -12.25 -16.19 -4.46
CA ALA A 79 -12.51 -16.02 -3.04
C ALA A 79 -13.17 -17.29 -2.46
N GLY A 80 -12.55 -17.85 -1.44
CA GLY A 80 -13.03 -18.97 -0.66
C GLY A 80 -13.21 -18.60 0.81
N LYS A 81 -13.54 -19.60 1.64
CA LYS A 81 -13.74 -19.39 3.09
C LYS A 81 -12.44 -19.02 3.82
N GLU A 82 -11.30 -19.55 3.38
CA GLU A 82 -10.02 -19.43 4.07
C GLU A 82 -8.93 -18.70 3.26
N SER A 83 -9.19 -18.42 1.99
CA SER A 83 -8.23 -17.75 1.12
C SER A 83 -8.91 -16.96 0.02
N ALA A 84 -8.21 -15.95 -0.47
CA ALA A 84 -8.59 -15.18 -1.65
C ALA A 84 -7.35 -14.86 -2.49
N THR A 85 -7.52 -14.78 -3.79
CA THR A 85 -6.49 -14.37 -4.74
C THR A 85 -7.03 -13.33 -5.70
N ALA A 86 -6.17 -12.44 -6.16
CA ALA A 86 -6.47 -11.52 -7.26
C ALA A 86 -5.21 -11.24 -8.06
N GLU A 87 -5.34 -11.23 -9.38
CA GLU A 87 -4.31 -10.75 -10.30
C GLU A 87 -4.82 -9.47 -10.96
N ILE A 88 -4.08 -8.38 -10.81
CA ILE A 88 -4.48 -7.06 -11.26
C ILE A 88 -3.34 -6.46 -12.08
N SER A 89 -3.63 -6.05 -13.32
CA SER A 89 -2.71 -5.24 -14.10
C SER A 89 -2.92 -3.76 -13.81
N CYS A 90 -1.82 -3.02 -13.75
CA CYS A 90 -1.81 -1.56 -13.68
C CYS A 90 -1.02 -1.03 -14.88
N THR A 91 -1.61 -0.11 -15.64
CA THR A 91 -1.04 0.43 -16.87
C THR A 91 -1.05 1.96 -16.82
N TRP A 92 0.04 2.57 -17.29
CA TRP A 92 0.18 4.02 -17.45
C TRP A 92 0.43 4.35 -18.93
N GLN A 93 -0.34 5.32 -19.45
CA GLN A 93 -0.20 5.84 -20.82
C GLN A 93 -0.24 4.73 -21.90
N ASP A 94 -1.00 3.65 -21.64
CA ASP A 94 -1.11 2.47 -22.53
C ASP A 94 0.23 1.84 -22.94
N LYS A 95 1.32 2.19 -22.24
CA LYS A 95 2.69 1.81 -22.62
C LYS A 95 3.46 1.07 -21.52
N HIS A 96 3.29 1.50 -20.28
CA HIS A 96 3.99 0.94 -19.13
C HIS A 96 3.05 0.10 -18.31
N GLN A 97 3.44 -1.11 -17.95
CA GLN A 97 2.55 -2.03 -17.22
C GLN A 97 3.30 -2.80 -16.16
N VAL A 98 2.61 -3.04 -15.06
CA VAL A 98 2.95 -4.05 -14.05
C VAL A 98 1.75 -4.96 -13.80
N VAL A 99 2.03 -6.16 -13.32
CA VAL A 99 1.01 -7.10 -12.82
C VAL A 99 1.25 -7.31 -11.35
N THR A 100 0.17 -7.29 -10.56
CA THR A 100 0.23 -7.52 -9.13
C THR A 100 -0.63 -8.72 -8.76
N ASP A 101 -0.01 -9.72 -8.14
CA ASP A 101 -0.67 -10.87 -7.56
C ASP A 101 -0.87 -10.67 -6.07
N TYR A 102 -2.11 -10.80 -5.62
CA TYR A 102 -2.52 -10.77 -4.23
C TYR A 102 -2.97 -12.16 -3.79
N GLN A 103 -2.41 -12.64 -2.69
CA GLN A 103 -2.78 -13.92 -2.07
C GLN A 103 -3.03 -13.68 -0.59
N LEU A 104 -4.27 -13.84 -0.16
CA LEU A 104 -4.71 -13.68 1.22
C LEU A 104 -5.09 -15.04 1.80
N ASP A 105 -4.57 -15.37 2.98
CA ASP A 105 -4.96 -16.52 3.77
C ASP A 105 -5.00 -16.19 5.27
N LYS A 106 -5.19 -17.20 6.13
CA LYS A 106 -5.18 -17.05 7.59
C LYS A 106 -3.87 -16.56 8.18
N ASN A 107 -2.75 -16.69 7.46
CA ASN A 107 -1.41 -16.31 7.92
C ASN A 107 -1.04 -14.87 7.54
N GLY A 108 -1.81 -14.25 6.64
CA GLY A 108 -1.57 -12.89 6.17
C GLY A 108 -1.80 -12.72 4.69
N MET A 109 -1.16 -11.72 4.11
CA MET A 109 -1.24 -11.40 2.70
C MET A 109 0.14 -11.42 2.07
N LYS A 110 0.24 -12.07 0.91
CA LYS A 110 1.39 -11.99 0.02
C LYS A 110 1.03 -11.12 -1.18
N ILE A 111 1.91 -10.19 -1.53
CA ILE A 111 1.79 -9.32 -2.70
C ILE A 111 3.03 -9.54 -3.55
N THR A 112 2.84 -9.82 -4.84
CA THR A 112 3.93 -9.91 -5.80
C THR A 112 3.68 -8.93 -6.93
N VAL A 113 4.57 -7.96 -7.11
CA VAL A 113 4.55 -7.00 -8.22
C VAL A 113 5.57 -7.45 -9.25
N SER A 114 5.15 -7.58 -10.51
CA SER A 114 6.01 -8.00 -11.63
C SER A 114 5.90 -7.00 -12.78
N GLY A 115 7.04 -6.62 -13.34
CA GLY A 115 7.13 -5.68 -14.46
C GLY A 115 8.54 -5.70 -15.04
N LYS A 116 8.80 -4.93 -16.07
CA LYS A 116 10.13 -4.81 -16.68
C LYS A 116 10.86 -3.62 -16.09
N GLY A 117 11.99 -3.85 -15.42
CA GLY A 117 12.82 -2.81 -14.79
C GLY A 117 12.58 -2.68 -13.28
N GLU A 118 12.82 -1.50 -12.71
CA GLU A 118 12.61 -1.28 -11.28
C GLU A 118 11.12 -1.19 -10.94
N VAL A 119 10.60 -2.19 -10.24
CA VAL A 119 9.23 -2.23 -9.72
C VAL A 119 9.20 -1.85 -8.24
N GLY A 120 8.09 -1.29 -7.80
CA GLY A 120 7.90 -0.88 -6.42
C GLY A 120 6.51 -1.20 -5.88
N LEU A 121 6.38 -1.03 -4.59
CA LEU A 121 5.12 -1.07 -3.87
C LEU A 121 5.11 0.07 -2.86
N MET A 122 4.16 1.00 -3.02
CA MET A 122 3.94 2.07 -2.05
C MET A 122 3.33 1.51 -0.77
N ILE A 123 3.83 1.92 0.38
CA ILE A 123 3.39 1.47 1.70
C ILE A 123 3.08 2.68 2.58
N PRO A 124 1.82 3.11 2.69
CA PRO A 124 1.41 4.08 3.71
C PRO A 124 1.46 3.45 5.09
N ALA A 125 2.38 3.88 5.93
CA ALA A 125 2.56 3.42 7.30
C ALA A 125 1.91 4.40 8.28
N PHE A 126 0.91 3.95 9.02
CA PHE A 126 0.20 4.75 10.02
C PHE A 126 1.13 5.20 11.15
N THR A 127 1.12 6.48 11.51
CA THR A 127 2.04 7.07 12.49
C THR A 127 1.37 7.68 13.71
N PHE A 128 0.17 8.23 13.57
CA PHE A 128 -0.47 9.01 14.63
C PHE A 128 -1.97 9.18 14.39
N ASP A 129 -2.81 8.92 15.40
CA ASP A 129 -4.27 9.02 15.33
C ASP A 129 -4.84 10.36 15.85
N GLY A 130 -3.97 11.33 16.16
CA GLY A 130 -4.35 12.57 16.82
C GLY A 130 -4.16 12.52 18.34
N LYS A 131 -3.96 11.35 18.95
CA LYS A 131 -3.76 11.14 20.38
C LYS A 131 -2.55 10.27 20.68
N GLU A 132 -2.39 9.17 19.96
CA GLU A 132 -1.39 8.15 20.21
C GLU A 132 -0.52 7.92 18.97
N LYS A 133 0.79 7.81 19.19
CA LYS A 133 1.78 7.52 18.13
C LYS A 133 1.99 6.03 18.00
N THR A 134 2.25 5.58 16.78
CA THR A 134 2.76 4.24 16.49
C THR A 134 4.27 4.19 16.71
N VAL A 135 4.80 2.99 16.92
CA VAL A 135 6.23 2.73 16.86
C VAL A 135 6.54 2.08 15.51
N ILE A 136 7.38 2.74 14.72
CA ILE A 136 7.78 2.24 13.39
C ILE A 136 9.26 1.90 13.43
N SER A 137 9.61 0.71 12.94
CA SER A 137 10.99 0.29 12.69
C SER A 137 11.14 -0.24 11.26
N ASN A 138 12.25 0.12 10.62
CA ASN A 138 12.62 -0.34 9.29
C ASN A 138 14.06 -0.83 9.30
N SER A 139 14.25 -2.10 8.95
CA SER A 139 15.57 -2.73 8.84
C SER A 139 16.01 -2.96 7.38
N GLY A 140 15.41 -2.25 6.45
CA GLY A 140 15.68 -2.36 5.03
C GLY A 140 14.87 -3.46 4.33
N ARG A 141 14.67 -4.61 4.93
CA ARG A 141 13.82 -5.69 4.38
C ARG A 141 12.53 -5.92 5.17
N THR A 142 12.46 -5.34 6.36
CA THR A 142 11.30 -5.49 7.24
C THR A 142 10.87 -4.13 7.75
N LEU A 143 9.61 -3.78 7.52
CA LEU A 143 8.94 -2.62 8.08
C LEU A 143 7.93 -3.12 9.11
N THR A 144 8.04 -2.62 10.34
CA THR A 144 7.14 -3.00 11.44
C THR A 144 6.45 -1.76 11.97
N ILE A 145 5.13 -1.84 12.15
CA ILE A 145 4.28 -0.80 12.70
C ILE A 145 3.61 -1.38 13.94
N ARG A 146 3.86 -0.81 15.13
CA ARG A 146 3.26 -1.25 16.40
C ARG A 146 2.29 -0.21 16.92
N TYR A 147 1.10 -0.64 17.27
CA TYR A 147 0.04 0.25 17.73
C TYR A 147 -0.98 -0.51 18.57
N ARG A 148 -1.26 -0.02 19.79
CA ARG A 148 -2.29 -0.57 20.70
C ARG A 148 -2.21 -2.08 20.90
N GLY A 149 -0.99 -2.60 21.15
CA GLY A 149 -0.77 -4.03 21.40
C GLY A 149 -0.86 -4.92 20.14
N TRP A 150 -0.83 -4.33 18.96
CA TRP A 150 -0.78 -5.03 17.69
C TRP A 150 0.46 -4.64 16.88
N GLU A 151 0.88 -5.55 16.01
CA GLU A 151 1.98 -5.36 15.09
C GLU A 151 1.50 -5.66 13.67
N CYS A 152 1.74 -4.73 12.75
CA CYS A 152 1.66 -4.96 11.31
C CYS A 152 3.09 -5.02 10.76
N ARG A 153 3.46 -6.15 10.18
CA ARG A 153 4.80 -6.42 9.68
C ARG A 153 4.77 -6.68 8.18
N TRP A 154 5.63 -5.96 7.48
CA TRP A 154 5.94 -6.15 6.07
C TRP A 154 7.30 -6.79 5.94
N GLU A 155 7.41 -7.89 5.23
CA GLU A 155 8.66 -8.62 5.02
C GLU A 155 8.88 -8.81 3.52
N LEU A 156 10.02 -8.37 3.01
CA LEU A 156 10.42 -8.59 1.62
C LEU A 156 11.20 -9.87 1.47
N GLN A 157 10.88 -10.66 0.43
CA GLN A 157 11.70 -11.80 0.03
C GLN A 157 13.02 -11.32 -0.60
N GLN A 158 12.95 -10.23 -1.38
CA GLN A 158 14.11 -9.54 -2.00
C GLN A 158 13.86 -8.05 -2.08
N GLY A 159 14.90 -7.28 -2.39
CA GLY A 159 14.82 -5.83 -2.51
C GLY A 159 14.99 -5.10 -1.18
N LYS A 160 14.52 -3.88 -1.11
CA LYS A 160 14.63 -3.03 0.08
C LYS A 160 13.38 -2.20 0.30
N ILE A 161 13.15 -1.80 1.57
CA ILE A 161 12.13 -0.82 1.97
C ILE A 161 12.86 0.45 2.37
N SER A 162 12.49 1.57 1.76
CA SER A 162 13.04 2.88 2.03
C SER A 162 11.94 3.85 2.45
N ASP A 163 12.24 4.78 3.34
CA ASP A 163 11.37 5.90 3.63
C ASP A 163 11.48 6.91 2.48
N THR A 164 10.36 7.30 1.90
CA THR A 164 10.33 8.27 0.80
C THR A 164 10.46 9.72 1.27
N GLY A 165 10.38 9.97 2.58
CA GLY A 165 10.29 11.30 3.17
C GLY A 165 8.92 11.98 2.98
N LYS A 166 7.99 11.34 2.27
CA LYS A 166 6.64 11.85 2.09
C LYS A 166 5.75 11.49 3.28
N THR A 167 4.76 12.34 3.52
CA THR A 167 3.71 12.13 4.52
C THR A 167 2.35 12.11 3.84
N GLY A 168 1.41 11.37 4.44
CA GLY A 168 0.03 11.34 4.00
C GLY A 168 -0.91 11.54 5.18
N TYR A 169 -2.11 12.03 4.91
CA TYR A 169 -3.12 12.34 5.92
C TYR A 169 -4.51 11.92 5.46
N ASN A 170 -5.32 11.45 6.39
CA ASN A 170 -6.75 11.27 6.22
C ASN A 170 -7.47 11.45 7.56
N ARG A 171 -8.77 11.20 7.60
CA ARG A 171 -9.58 11.29 8.82
C ARG A 171 -9.11 10.37 9.96
N ASN A 172 -8.36 9.31 9.66
CA ASN A 172 -7.86 8.38 10.66
C ASN A 172 -6.54 8.85 11.28
N GLY A 173 -5.83 9.78 10.63
CA GLY A 173 -4.59 10.35 11.17
C GLY A 173 -3.50 10.55 10.13
N HIS A 174 -2.27 10.41 10.59
CA HIS A 174 -1.05 10.71 9.86
C HIS A 174 -0.34 9.43 9.40
N TYR A 175 0.34 9.51 8.26
CA TYR A 175 1.07 8.42 7.64
C TYR A 175 2.46 8.89 7.20
N ARG A 176 3.43 7.98 7.24
CA ARG A 176 4.69 8.09 6.49
C ARG A 176 4.62 7.16 5.30
N ILE A 177 5.14 7.59 4.18
CA ILE A 177 5.09 6.82 2.95
C ILE A 177 6.44 6.13 2.74
N PHE A 178 6.42 4.82 2.79
CA PHE A 178 7.56 3.97 2.45
C PHE A 178 7.39 3.41 1.04
N ARG A 179 8.50 2.97 0.47
CA ARG A 179 8.53 2.22 -0.79
C ARG A 179 9.33 0.95 -0.59
N ALA A 180 8.73 -0.18 -0.97
CA ALA A 180 9.47 -1.40 -1.24
C ALA A 180 9.85 -1.40 -2.71
N GLU A 181 11.09 -1.78 -3.06
CA GLU A 181 11.57 -1.76 -4.45
C GLU A 181 12.52 -2.90 -4.75
N ASN A 182 12.47 -3.40 -5.98
CA ASN A 182 13.37 -4.41 -6.53
C ASN A 182 13.35 -4.37 -8.08
N ASN A 183 14.25 -5.08 -8.73
CA ASN A 183 14.24 -5.24 -10.19
C ASN A 183 13.27 -6.34 -10.61
N ASP A 184 12.48 -6.09 -11.65
CA ASP A 184 11.55 -6.99 -12.37
C ASP A 184 10.48 -7.64 -11.49
N THR A 185 10.79 -8.09 -10.28
CA THR A 185 9.83 -8.74 -9.39
C THR A 185 10.10 -8.36 -7.94
N LEU A 186 9.06 -7.94 -7.23
CA LEU A 186 9.06 -7.63 -5.81
C LEU A 186 8.02 -8.50 -5.11
N THR A 187 8.40 -9.18 -4.03
CA THR A 187 7.47 -9.93 -3.21
C THR A 187 7.51 -9.45 -1.76
N ALA A 188 6.35 -9.04 -1.25
CA ALA A 188 6.14 -8.63 0.12
C ALA A 188 5.12 -9.53 0.82
N VAL A 189 5.34 -9.85 2.08
CA VAL A 189 4.40 -10.56 2.95
C VAL A 189 3.98 -9.63 4.09
N ILE A 190 2.68 -9.50 4.31
CA ILE A 190 2.10 -8.69 5.37
C ILE A 190 1.49 -9.61 6.42
N ARG A 191 1.87 -9.42 7.68
CA ARG A 191 1.25 -10.08 8.82
C ARG A 191 0.76 -9.06 9.82
N ILE A 192 -0.40 -9.33 10.41
CA ILE A 192 -0.98 -8.51 11.47
C ILE A 192 -1.22 -9.42 12.65
N GLU A 193 -0.52 -9.17 13.75
CA GLU A 193 -0.50 -10.04 14.91
C GLU A 193 -0.62 -9.25 16.20
N ARG A 194 -1.19 -9.88 17.23
CA ARG A 194 -1.20 -9.31 18.57
C ARG A 194 0.19 -9.45 19.16
N GLN A 195 0.70 -8.38 19.74
CA GLN A 195 1.96 -8.44 20.50
C GLN A 195 1.80 -9.36 21.71
N LYS A 196 2.78 -10.22 21.92
CA LYS A 196 2.84 -11.12 23.09
C LYS A 196 3.29 -10.34 24.33
#